data_ffcf91d27924330829208ea9fea0d791
#
_entry.id   ffcf91d27924330829208ea9fea0d791
#
_cell.length_a   1.000
_cell.length_b   1.000
_cell.length_c   1.000
_cell.angle_alpha   90.00
_cell.angle_beta   90.00
_cell.angle_gamma   90.00
#
_symmetry.space_group_name_H-M   'P 1'
#
loop_
_entity.id
_entity.type
_entity.pdbx_description
1 polymer ?
#
loop_
_entity_poly.entity_id
_entity_poly.type
_entity_poly.pdbx_seq_one_letter_code
_entity_poly.pdbx_strand_id
1 'polypeptide(L)'
;IKSSFLFTERKYALESDVCHFRSKKSRTQTLTNSVLARAEILNIIISAVEGEIEFPDVNIPEHPGAELLTPNDIERVAEDCRRAWNLGLGPISSMVKLAESLGVIVAHVTGVDDRVDAFTVHNNRPVIIRNNVKKSICRFRSDLGHELGHLVMHEGITTGDKLTESQADHFSSALLVPRLSFIKEFPRIRGKQFDWNALVEFKLRW
;
A
#
# COMPACT_ATOMS: atom_id res chain seq x y z
N ILE A 1 -29.91 -5.27 16.36
CA ILE A 1 -29.89 -5.66 14.93
C ILE A 1 -31.12 -6.51 14.68
N LYS A 2 -31.94 -6.16 13.70
CA LYS A 2 -33.13 -6.98 13.35
C LYS A 2 -32.64 -8.32 12.80
N SER A 3 -33.26 -9.43 13.22
CA SER A 3 -32.87 -10.77 12.76
C SER A 3 -32.93 -10.92 11.23
N SER A 4 -33.78 -10.16 10.55
CA SER A 4 -33.88 -10.11 9.08
C SER A 4 -32.57 -9.70 8.42
N PHE A 5 -31.68 -8.92 9.08
CA PHE A 5 -30.37 -8.53 8.56
C PHE A 5 -29.43 -9.74 8.38
N LEU A 6 -29.54 -10.74 9.23
CA LEU A 6 -28.73 -11.96 9.18
C LEU A 6 -29.11 -12.90 8.02
N PHE A 7 -30.27 -12.69 7.42
CA PHE A 7 -30.79 -13.48 6.30
C PHE A 7 -30.77 -12.73 4.98
N THR A 8 -30.23 -11.50 4.95
CA THR A 8 -30.03 -10.76 3.70
C THR A 8 -28.85 -11.35 2.94
N GLU A 9 -29.02 -11.56 1.63
CA GLU A 9 -27.96 -12.00 0.75
C GLU A 9 -26.76 -11.04 0.83
N ARG A 10 -25.54 -11.57 0.97
CA ARG A 10 -24.33 -10.75 1.03
C ARG A 10 -24.05 -10.13 -0.33
N LYS A 11 -24.37 -8.87 -0.52
CA LYS A 11 -24.11 -8.12 -1.76
C LYS A 11 -22.61 -7.86 -2.02
N TYR A 12 -21.77 -7.99 -0.99
CA TYR A 12 -20.35 -7.59 -1.02
C TYR A 12 -19.47 -8.65 -0.37
N ALA A 13 -19.78 -9.94 -0.59
CA ALA A 13 -18.92 -11.02 -0.12
C ALA A 13 -17.55 -10.90 -0.81
N LEU A 14 -16.50 -10.71 -0.01
CA LEU A 14 -15.12 -10.68 -0.48
C LEU A 14 -14.55 -12.09 -0.40
N GLU A 15 -14.02 -12.57 -1.51
CA GLU A 15 -13.24 -13.81 -1.53
C GLU A 15 -11.80 -13.53 -1.07
N SER A 16 -11.12 -14.55 -0.53
CA SER A 16 -9.79 -14.38 0.06
C SER A 16 -8.70 -14.03 -0.97
N ASP A 17 -8.95 -14.28 -2.24
CA ASP A 17 -8.09 -13.99 -3.38
C ASP A 17 -8.17 -12.51 -3.83
N VAL A 18 -9.24 -11.81 -3.47
CA VAL A 18 -9.40 -10.36 -3.73
C VAL A 18 -8.57 -9.52 -2.74
N CYS A 19 -8.02 -10.14 -1.69
CA CYS A 19 -7.24 -9.45 -0.67
C CYS A 19 -5.75 -9.75 -0.82
N HIS A 20 -4.95 -8.73 -1.10
CA HIS A 20 -3.50 -8.81 -1.07
C HIS A 20 -3.01 -8.74 0.37
N PHE A 21 -2.48 -9.84 0.88
CA PHE A 21 -1.99 -9.88 2.25
C PHE A 21 -0.48 -10.09 2.29
N ARG A 22 0.27 -9.23 2.94
CA ARG A 22 1.73 -9.26 3.04
C ARG A 22 2.35 -10.54 3.65
N SER A 23 1.60 -11.44 4.26
CA SER A 23 2.15 -12.68 4.84
C SER A 23 1.15 -13.83 4.86
N LYS A 24 1.46 -14.92 4.15
CA LYS A 24 0.65 -16.16 4.15
C LYS A 24 1.00 -17.13 5.30
N LYS A 25 2.21 -17.04 5.88
CA LYS A 25 2.80 -18.16 6.67
C LYS A 25 2.29 -18.32 8.12
N SER A 26 1.55 -17.38 8.69
CA SER A 26 1.16 -17.46 10.12
C SER A 26 -0.32 -17.14 10.39
N ARG A 27 -1.18 -17.15 9.38
CA ARG A 27 -2.58 -16.76 9.55
C ARG A 27 -3.47 -17.96 9.80
N THR A 28 -4.30 -17.84 10.82
CA THR A 28 -5.41 -18.79 11.05
C THR A 28 -6.60 -18.39 10.16
N GLN A 29 -7.43 -19.37 9.77
CA GLN A 29 -8.65 -19.11 9.01
C GLN A 29 -9.57 -18.11 9.74
N THR A 30 -9.63 -18.16 11.05
CA THR A 30 -10.41 -17.24 11.89
C THR A 30 -9.93 -15.80 11.73
N LEU A 31 -8.60 -15.56 11.67
CA LEU A 31 -8.05 -14.23 11.49
C LEU A 31 -8.38 -13.70 10.09
N THR A 32 -8.21 -14.50 9.05
CA THR A 32 -8.57 -14.15 7.67
C THR A 32 -10.05 -13.78 7.59
N ASN A 33 -10.94 -14.60 8.11
CA ASN A 33 -12.38 -14.34 8.10
C ASN A 33 -12.75 -13.04 8.86
N SER A 34 -12.08 -12.77 9.98
CA SER A 34 -12.31 -11.52 10.74
C SER A 34 -11.90 -10.28 9.95
N VAL A 35 -10.79 -10.36 9.23
CA VAL A 35 -10.29 -9.27 8.38
C VAL A 35 -11.22 -9.05 7.18
N LEU A 36 -11.63 -10.11 6.50
CA LEU A 36 -12.58 -10.04 5.39
C LEU A 36 -13.92 -9.43 5.81
N ALA A 37 -14.49 -9.87 6.95
CA ALA A 37 -15.73 -9.31 7.46
C ALA A 37 -15.65 -7.80 7.73
N ARG A 38 -14.51 -7.31 8.24
CA ARG A 38 -14.29 -5.87 8.45
C ARG A 38 -14.15 -5.11 7.14
N ALA A 39 -13.48 -5.70 6.14
CA ALA A 39 -13.38 -5.13 4.81
C ALA A 39 -14.75 -5.06 4.11
N GLU A 40 -15.60 -6.07 4.26
CA GLU A 40 -16.99 -6.05 3.78
C GLU A 40 -17.80 -4.90 4.41
N ILE A 41 -17.72 -4.74 5.74
CA ILE A 41 -18.39 -3.64 6.43
C ILE A 41 -17.88 -2.29 5.92
N LEU A 42 -16.58 -2.14 5.74
CA LEU A 42 -15.99 -0.92 5.22
C LEU A 42 -16.47 -0.62 3.79
N ASN A 43 -16.53 -1.63 2.92
CA ASN A 43 -17.07 -1.47 1.55
C ASN A 43 -18.53 -1.02 1.54
N ILE A 44 -19.37 -1.54 2.46
CA ILE A 44 -20.76 -1.07 2.59
C ILE A 44 -20.80 0.41 2.96
N ILE A 45 -19.94 0.83 3.91
CA ILE A 45 -19.86 2.24 4.33
C ILE A 45 -19.38 3.11 3.17
N ILE A 46 -18.32 2.69 2.46
CA ILE A 46 -17.78 3.41 1.30
C ILE A 46 -18.86 3.58 0.24
N SER A 47 -19.55 2.50 -0.14
CA SER A 47 -20.62 2.56 -1.15
C SER A 47 -21.77 3.47 -0.75
N ALA A 48 -22.10 3.55 0.54
CA ALA A 48 -23.10 4.48 1.03
C ALA A 48 -22.64 5.94 0.93
N VAL A 49 -21.36 6.20 1.24
CA VAL A 49 -20.77 7.54 1.16
C VAL A 49 -20.58 7.99 -0.29
N GLU A 50 -20.19 7.09 -1.20
CA GLU A 50 -20.09 7.37 -2.64
C GLU A 50 -21.42 7.79 -3.27
N GLY A 51 -22.54 7.38 -2.68
CA GLY A 51 -23.87 7.86 -3.08
C GLY A 51 -24.15 9.33 -2.75
N GLU A 52 -23.41 9.90 -1.81
CA GLU A 52 -23.63 11.25 -1.27
C GLU A 52 -22.47 12.22 -1.57
N ILE A 53 -21.26 11.70 -1.79
CA ILE A 53 -20.03 12.49 -1.99
C ILE A 53 -19.29 11.98 -3.22
N GLU A 54 -18.78 12.90 -4.03
CA GLU A 54 -17.89 12.61 -5.14
C GLU A 54 -16.47 12.38 -4.65
N PHE A 55 -15.93 11.17 -4.89
CA PHE A 55 -14.53 10.84 -4.62
C PHE A 55 -13.65 11.12 -5.86
N PRO A 56 -12.36 11.37 -5.69
CA PRO A 56 -11.43 11.44 -6.81
C PRO A 56 -11.46 10.15 -7.65
N ASP A 57 -11.33 10.29 -8.96
CA ASP A 57 -11.20 9.14 -9.86
C ASP A 57 -9.96 8.32 -9.53
N VAL A 58 -10.04 7.00 -9.75
CA VAL A 58 -8.89 6.12 -9.58
C VAL A 58 -7.87 6.41 -10.69
N ASN A 59 -6.69 6.90 -10.29
CA ASN A 59 -5.61 7.28 -11.19
C ASN A 59 -4.33 6.48 -10.86
N ILE A 60 -4.43 5.17 -11.02
CA ILE A 60 -3.31 4.23 -10.83
C ILE A 60 -2.86 3.76 -12.22
N PRO A 61 -1.61 4.07 -12.64
CA PRO A 61 -1.07 3.54 -13.90
C PRO A 61 -0.90 2.02 -13.81
N GLU A 62 -1.39 1.30 -14.77
CA GLU A 62 -1.21 -0.14 -14.87
C GLU A 62 0.12 -0.45 -15.57
N HIS A 63 0.93 -1.30 -14.96
CA HIS A 63 2.15 -1.85 -15.55
C HIS A 63 2.05 -3.38 -15.56
N PRO A 64 1.43 -3.98 -16.59
CA PRO A 64 1.25 -5.42 -16.67
C PRO A 64 2.60 -6.14 -16.86
N GLY A 65 2.75 -7.30 -16.24
CA GLY A 65 3.91 -8.17 -16.46
C GLY A 65 4.89 -8.27 -15.30
N ALA A 66 4.39 -8.30 -14.06
CA ALA A 66 5.19 -8.44 -12.83
C ALA A 66 6.23 -9.58 -12.86
N GLU A 67 5.97 -10.67 -13.57
CA GLU A 67 6.86 -11.84 -13.62
C GLU A 67 8.20 -11.57 -14.33
N LEU A 68 8.25 -10.54 -15.19
CA LEU A 68 9.43 -10.20 -16.00
C LEU A 68 10.17 -8.95 -15.54
N LEU A 69 9.71 -8.27 -14.45
CA LEU A 69 10.31 -7.03 -14.01
C LEU A 69 11.64 -7.25 -13.30
N THR A 70 12.70 -6.69 -13.88
CA THR A 70 14.00 -6.58 -13.21
C THR A 70 13.96 -5.46 -12.16
N PRO A 71 14.91 -5.42 -11.20
CA PRO A 71 15.04 -4.28 -10.26
C PRO A 71 15.08 -2.91 -10.96
N ASN A 72 15.77 -2.80 -12.10
CA ASN A 72 15.83 -1.55 -12.87
C ASN A 72 14.49 -1.19 -13.52
N ASP A 73 13.70 -2.18 -13.91
CA ASP A 73 12.36 -1.94 -14.46
C ASP A 73 11.43 -1.42 -13.38
N ILE A 74 11.51 -1.98 -12.17
CA ILE A 74 10.70 -1.52 -11.01
C ILE A 74 11.07 -0.07 -10.65
N GLU A 75 12.36 0.29 -10.65
CA GLU A 75 12.78 1.68 -10.43
C GLU A 75 12.18 2.62 -11.49
N ARG A 76 12.18 2.21 -12.77
CA ARG A 76 11.54 2.98 -13.87
C ARG A 76 10.05 3.13 -13.67
N VAL A 77 9.34 2.05 -13.30
CA VAL A 77 7.90 2.10 -13.00
C VAL A 77 7.62 3.09 -11.87
N ALA A 78 8.42 3.08 -10.80
CA ALA A 78 8.26 4.04 -9.70
C ALA A 78 8.53 5.49 -10.14
N GLU A 79 9.52 5.71 -11.02
CA GLU A 79 9.81 7.04 -11.60
C GLU A 79 8.68 7.51 -12.53
N ASP A 80 8.09 6.61 -13.33
CA ASP A 80 6.95 6.90 -14.19
C ASP A 80 5.73 7.30 -13.36
N CYS A 81 5.45 6.56 -12.28
CA CYS A 81 4.41 6.91 -11.31
C CYS A 81 4.66 8.29 -10.70
N ARG A 82 5.89 8.59 -10.27
CA ARG A 82 6.21 9.92 -9.73
C ARG A 82 5.99 11.04 -10.74
N ARG A 83 6.26 10.80 -12.01
CA ARG A 83 5.98 11.76 -13.10
C ARG A 83 4.48 11.93 -13.33
N ALA A 84 3.74 10.83 -13.45
CA ALA A 84 2.29 10.85 -13.64
C ALA A 84 1.57 11.54 -12.47
N TRP A 85 2.04 11.36 -11.25
CA TRP A 85 1.49 11.95 -10.04
C TRP A 85 2.09 13.32 -9.66
N ASN A 86 2.94 13.91 -10.52
CA ASN A 86 3.59 15.22 -10.33
C ASN A 86 4.35 15.37 -8.99
N LEU A 87 4.99 14.30 -8.51
CA LEU A 87 5.69 14.29 -7.22
C LEU A 87 7.10 14.90 -7.27
N GLY A 88 7.69 15.05 -8.48
CA GLY A 88 9.09 15.44 -8.64
C GLY A 88 10.06 14.46 -8.00
N LEU A 89 11.28 14.91 -7.68
CA LEU A 89 12.35 14.10 -7.09
C LEU A 89 12.50 14.31 -5.57
N GLY A 90 11.67 15.13 -4.94
CA GLY A 90 11.70 15.42 -3.51
C GLY A 90 10.93 14.41 -2.66
N PRO A 91 11.01 14.54 -1.32
CA PRO A 91 10.22 13.72 -0.40
C PRO A 91 8.72 13.91 -0.61
N ILE A 92 7.98 12.82 -0.48
CA ILE A 92 6.51 12.86 -0.49
C ILE A 92 6.04 13.33 0.89
N SER A 93 5.32 14.43 0.97
CA SER A 93 4.89 15.02 2.25
C SER A 93 3.93 14.11 3.03
N SER A 94 2.99 13.47 2.34
CA SER A 94 2.01 12.57 2.95
C SER A 94 1.63 11.45 1.98
N MET A 95 1.94 10.21 2.36
CA MET A 95 1.54 9.03 1.59
C MET A 95 0.03 8.80 1.61
N VAL A 96 -0.65 9.18 2.71
CA VAL A 96 -2.12 9.09 2.78
C VAL A 96 -2.76 10.04 1.79
N LYS A 97 -2.38 11.33 1.83
CA LYS A 97 -2.93 12.32 0.88
C LYS A 97 -2.63 11.96 -0.57
N LEU A 98 -1.44 11.40 -0.83
CA LEU A 98 -1.13 10.88 -2.16
C LEU A 98 -2.11 9.77 -2.54
N ALA A 99 -2.24 8.71 -1.75
CA ALA A 99 -3.14 7.59 -2.04
C ALA A 99 -4.59 8.08 -2.24
N GLU A 100 -5.09 8.95 -1.36
CA GLU A 100 -6.42 9.52 -1.46
C GLU A 100 -6.60 10.38 -2.72
N SER A 101 -5.61 11.16 -3.13
CA SER A 101 -5.67 11.94 -4.38
C SER A 101 -5.64 11.06 -5.64
N LEU A 102 -5.18 9.82 -5.52
CA LEU A 102 -5.22 8.80 -6.58
C LEU A 102 -6.51 7.97 -6.56
N GLY A 103 -7.50 8.37 -5.78
CA GLY A 103 -8.76 7.65 -5.66
C GLY A 103 -8.71 6.39 -4.80
N VAL A 104 -7.61 6.14 -4.09
CA VAL A 104 -7.45 5.01 -3.15
C VAL A 104 -7.93 5.42 -1.77
N ILE A 105 -8.77 4.61 -1.15
CA ILE A 105 -9.20 4.86 0.24
C ILE A 105 -8.18 4.25 1.21
N VAL A 106 -7.77 5.03 2.21
CA VAL A 106 -6.89 4.55 3.29
C VAL A 106 -7.67 4.47 4.58
N ALA A 107 -7.90 3.25 5.07
CA ALA A 107 -8.66 3.00 6.30
C ALA A 107 -7.78 2.42 7.41
N HIS A 108 -8.12 2.76 8.65
CA HIS A 108 -7.48 2.21 9.84
C HIS A 108 -8.44 1.26 10.55
N VAL A 109 -7.96 0.05 10.83
CA VAL A 109 -8.72 -0.94 11.59
C VAL A 109 -7.99 -1.22 12.90
N THR A 110 -8.73 -1.16 14.02
CA THR A 110 -8.24 -1.51 15.36
C THR A 110 -8.67 -2.92 15.75
N GLY A 111 -7.91 -3.58 16.64
CA GLY A 111 -8.27 -4.90 17.15
C GLY A 111 -8.09 -6.03 16.13
N VAL A 112 -7.22 -5.85 15.16
CA VAL A 112 -6.69 -6.90 14.28
C VAL A 112 -5.36 -7.36 14.86
N ASP A 113 -5.05 -8.65 14.69
CA ASP A 113 -3.80 -9.27 15.15
C ASP A 113 -2.58 -8.53 14.57
N ASP A 114 -1.53 -8.35 15.39
CA ASP A 114 -0.29 -7.64 15.05
C ASP A 114 0.46 -8.23 13.84
N ARG A 115 0.10 -9.45 13.43
CA ARG A 115 0.62 -10.14 12.26
C ARG A 115 0.07 -9.62 10.93
N VAL A 116 -1.00 -8.83 10.97
CA VAL A 116 -1.56 -8.17 9.79
C VAL A 116 -1.11 -6.71 9.80
N ASP A 117 -0.21 -6.33 8.92
CA ASP A 117 0.33 -4.97 8.82
C ASP A 117 -0.60 -4.05 8.01
N ALA A 118 -0.77 -4.39 6.74
CA ALA A 118 -1.68 -3.74 5.80
C ALA A 118 -2.18 -4.78 4.79
N PHE A 119 -3.25 -4.47 4.11
CA PHE A 119 -3.75 -5.26 2.97
C PHE A 119 -4.65 -4.39 2.09
N THR A 120 -4.66 -4.69 0.81
CA THR A 120 -5.52 -4.02 -0.16
C THR A 120 -6.71 -4.88 -0.52
N VAL A 121 -7.87 -4.26 -0.62
CA VAL A 121 -9.10 -4.87 -1.12
C VAL A 121 -9.45 -4.20 -2.42
N HIS A 122 -9.60 -5.00 -3.48
CA HIS A 122 -10.07 -4.55 -4.78
C HIS A 122 -11.58 -4.73 -4.88
N ASN A 123 -12.26 -3.63 -5.07
CA ASN A 123 -13.66 -3.56 -5.45
C ASN A 123 -13.76 -2.47 -6.52
N ASN A 124 -14.89 -1.80 -6.69
CA ASN A 124 -15.03 -0.65 -7.60
C ASN A 124 -13.93 0.41 -7.38
N ARG A 125 -13.40 0.50 -6.15
CA ARG A 125 -12.32 1.40 -5.75
C ARG A 125 -11.32 0.66 -4.85
N PRO A 126 -10.00 0.83 -5.05
CA PRO A 126 -9.00 0.24 -4.16
C PRO A 126 -9.10 0.79 -2.74
N VAL A 127 -9.06 -0.10 -1.75
CA VAL A 127 -9.08 0.26 -0.32
C VAL A 127 -7.89 -0.38 0.36
N ILE A 128 -6.97 0.45 0.85
CA ILE A 128 -5.84 0.01 1.68
C ILE A 128 -6.29 0.03 3.14
N ILE A 129 -6.38 -1.14 3.75
CA ILE A 129 -6.75 -1.29 5.16
C ILE A 129 -5.49 -1.55 5.97
N ARG A 130 -5.32 -0.79 7.04
CA ARG A 130 -4.12 -0.78 7.84
C ARG A 130 -4.39 -1.08 9.31
N ASN A 131 -3.48 -1.86 9.93
CA ASN A 131 -3.47 -2.08 11.37
C ASN A 131 -2.72 -0.95 12.08
N ASN A 132 -3.31 -0.39 13.15
CA ASN A 132 -2.77 0.77 13.86
C ASN A 132 -1.77 0.42 14.99
N VAL A 133 -1.38 -0.85 15.12
CA VAL A 133 -0.53 -1.32 16.23
C VAL A 133 0.91 -0.83 16.11
N LYS A 134 1.45 -0.73 14.90
CA LYS A 134 2.83 -0.28 14.65
C LYS A 134 2.92 1.23 14.46
N LYS A 135 3.55 1.92 15.41
CA LYS A 135 3.59 3.40 15.49
C LYS A 135 4.72 4.06 14.69
N SER A 136 5.55 3.33 13.94
CA SER A 136 6.66 3.91 13.18
C SER A 136 6.16 4.61 11.92
N ILE A 137 6.40 5.92 11.81
CA ILE A 137 6.04 6.73 10.63
C ILE A 137 6.74 6.22 9.38
N CYS A 138 8.04 5.88 9.47
CA CYS A 138 8.79 5.36 8.31
C CYS A 138 8.20 4.04 7.80
N ARG A 139 7.84 3.13 8.72
CA ARG A 139 7.19 1.87 8.36
C ARG A 139 5.84 2.11 7.70
N PHE A 140 5.05 3.03 8.24
CA PHE A 140 3.77 3.43 7.66
C PHE A 140 3.90 3.91 6.21
N ARG A 141 4.88 4.77 5.95
CA ARG A 141 5.14 5.26 4.59
C ARG A 141 5.52 4.11 3.66
N SER A 142 6.40 3.21 4.13
CA SER A 142 6.82 2.03 3.38
C SER A 142 5.67 1.08 3.11
N ASP A 143 4.80 0.82 4.10
CA ASP A 143 3.65 -0.06 3.94
C ASP A 143 2.66 0.51 2.89
N LEU A 144 2.36 1.81 2.91
CA LEU A 144 1.53 2.44 1.87
C LEU A 144 2.17 2.41 0.48
N GLY A 145 3.49 2.65 0.40
CA GLY A 145 4.23 2.54 -0.86
C GLY A 145 4.22 1.11 -1.41
N HIS A 146 4.29 0.09 -0.54
CA HIS A 146 4.20 -1.31 -0.88
C HIS A 146 2.82 -1.68 -1.46
N GLU A 147 1.73 -1.25 -0.79
CA GLU A 147 0.37 -1.48 -1.29
C GLU A 147 0.13 -0.78 -2.62
N LEU A 148 0.61 0.47 -2.79
CA LEU A 148 0.58 1.14 -4.09
C LEU A 148 1.38 0.38 -5.16
N GLY A 149 2.49 -0.26 -4.78
CA GLY A 149 3.27 -1.13 -5.67
C GLY A 149 2.46 -2.32 -6.17
N HIS A 150 1.68 -2.94 -5.31
CA HIS A 150 0.76 -4.01 -5.73
C HIS A 150 -0.32 -3.48 -6.68
N LEU A 151 -0.92 -2.33 -6.38
CA LEU A 151 -1.92 -1.71 -7.26
C LEU A 151 -1.39 -1.39 -8.66
N VAL A 152 -0.12 -0.94 -8.74
CA VAL A 152 0.51 -0.54 -10.02
C VAL A 152 0.97 -1.75 -10.83
N MET A 153 1.58 -2.75 -10.19
CA MET A 153 2.31 -3.81 -10.90
C MET A 153 1.62 -5.17 -10.90
N HIS A 154 0.71 -5.41 -9.96
CA HIS A 154 0.17 -6.74 -9.71
C HIS A 154 -1.34 -6.84 -9.89
N GLU A 155 -1.93 -5.93 -10.67
CA GLU A 155 -3.36 -6.01 -10.98
C GLU A 155 -3.68 -7.33 -11.72
N GLY A 156 -4.72 -8.02 -11.27
CA GLY A 156 -5.11 -9.33 -11.80
C GLY A 156 -4.17 -10.50 -11.48
N ILE A 157 -3.13 -10.28 -10.68
CA ILE A 157 -2.15 -11.29 -10.29
C ILE A 157 -2.35 -11.68 -8.82
N THR A 158 -2.32 -12.99 -8.54
CA THR A 158 -2.32 -13.47 -7.15
C THR A 158 -0.99 -13.12 -6.48
N THR A 159 -1.04 -12.29 -5.44
CA THR A 159 0.14 -11.82 -4.69
C THR A 159 0.40 -12.64 -3.42
N GLY A 160 1.46 -12.26 -2.68
CA GLY A 160 1.85 -12.87 -1.41
C GLY A 160 2.86 -14.01 -1.56
N ASP A 161 3.40 -14.24 -2.75
CA ASP A 161 4.61 -15.03 -2.96
C ASP A 161 5.85 -14.14 -2.78
N LYS A 162 7.04 -14.78 -2.73
CA LYS A 162 8.30 -14.06 -2.48
C LYS A 162 8.65 -13.05 -3.58
N LEU A 163 8.26 -13.32 -4.82
CA LEU A 163 8.59 -12.45 -5.96
C LEU A 163 7.76 -11.17 -5.90
N THR A 164 6.44 -11.28 -5.87
CA THR A 164 5.53 -10.14 -5.85
C THR A 164 5.75 -9.25 -4.62
N GLU A 165 6.01 -9.85 -3.45
CA GLU A 165 6.34 -9.11 -2.22
C GLU A 165 7.66 -8.33 -2.36
N SER A 166 8.71 -8.97 -2.93
CA SER A 166 9.99 -8.32 -3.16
C SER A 166 9.89 -7.17 -4.17
N GLN A 167 9.07 -7.33 -5.20
CA GLN A 167 8.83 -6.28 -6.20
C GLN A 167 8.12 -5.08 -5.58
N ALA A 168 7.08 -5.31 -4.77
CA ALA A 168 6.36 -4.25 -4.07
C ALA A 168 7.23 -3.51 -3.05
N ASP A 169 8.10 -4.23 -2.32
CA ASP A 169 9.08 -3.60 -1.41
C ASP A 169 10.11 -2.75 -2.18
N HIS A 170 10.58 -3.22 -3.34
CA HIS A 170 11.50 -2.47 -4.19
C HIS A 170 10.82 -1.21 -4.77
N PHE A 171 9.61 -1.35 -5.28
CA PHE A 171 8.81 -0.22 -5.76
C PHE A 171 8.60 0.82 -4.66
N SER A 172 8.20 0.41 -3.46
CA SER A 172 8.03 1.29 -2.31
C SER A 172 9.29 2.10 -2.02
N SER A 173 10.44 1.43 -2.03
CA SER A 173 11.74 2.07 -1.78
C SER A 173 12.07 3.10 -2.86
N ALA A 174 11.90 2.76 -4.14
CA ALA A 174 12.15 3.64 -5.29
C ALA A 174 11.15 4.82 -5.35
N LEU A 175 9.88 4.57 -5.00
CA LEU A 175 8.84 5.60 -4.92
C LEU A 175 9.15 6.59 -3.81
N LEU A 176 9.53 6.14 -2.61
CA LEU A 176 9.80 6.99 -1.46
C LEU A 176 11.11 7.76 -1.63
N VAL A 177 12.17 7.13 -2.11
CA VAL A 177 13.49 7.73 -2.28
C VAL A 177 14.03 7.41 -3.68
N PRO A 178 13.76 8.25 -4.69
CA PRO A 178 14.24 8.03 -6.05
C PRO A 178 15.77 7.91 -6.09
N ARG A 179 16.27 7.01 -6.95
CA ARG A 179 17.69 6.71 -7.08
C ARG A 179 18.58 7.96 -7.25
N LEU A 180 18.15 8.89 -8.09
CA LEU A 180 18.91 10.14 -8.32
C LEU A 180 19.02 10.98 -7.04
N SER A 181 17.95 11.08 -6.26
CA SER A 181 17.95 11.80 -4.99
C SER A 181 18.77 11.06 -3.94
N PHE A 182 18.66 9.73 -3.89
CA PHE A 182 19.48 8.91 -3.00
C PHE A 182 20.96 9.10 -3.25
N ILE A 183 21.42 8.99 -4.51
CA ILE A 183 22.84 9.14 -4.87
C ILE A 183 23.36 10.54 -4.51
N LYS A 184 22.51 11.56 -4.65
CA LYS A 184 22.87 12.95 -4.39
C LYS A 184 22.92 13.30 -2.90
N GLU A 185 21.96 12.80 -2.13
CA GLU A 185 21.70 13.27 -0.75
C GLU A 185 22.14 12.28 0.32
N PHE A 186 22.28 10.97 0.00
CA PHE A 186 22.68 9.98 0.98
C PHE A 186 24.11 10.25 1.51
N PRO A 187 24.32 10.22 2.82
CA PRO A 187 25.63 10.50 3.42
C PRO A 187 26.73 9.60 2.88
N ARG A 188 27.79 10.20 2.38
CA ARG A 188 28.93 9.46 1.86
C ARG A 188 29.86 9.03 2.99
N ILE A 189 30.33 7.78 2.95
CA ILE A 189 31.37 7.31 3.85
C ILE A 189 32.68 8.02 3.48
N ARG A 190 33.26 8.75 4.42
CA ARG A 190 34.57 9.38 4.27
C ARG A 190 35.59 8.58 5.11
N GLY A 191 36.45 7.84 4.44
CA GLY A 191 37.41 6.96 5.11
C GLY A 191 36.71 5.79 5.84
N LYS A 192 37.02 5.60 7.13
CA LYS A 192 36.43 4.55 7.99
C LYS A 192 35.25 5.07 8.85
N GLN A 193 34.92 6.34 8.75
CA GLN A 193 33.88 6.95 9.58
C GLN A 193 32.63 7.25 8.76
N PHE A 194 31.49 6.88 9.34
CA PHE A 194 30.17 7.18 8.81
C PHE A 194 29.57 8.33 9.63
N ASP A 195 29.04 9.34 8.94
CA ASP A 195 28.38 10.47 9.58
C ASP A 195 26.93 10.10 9.98
N TRP A 196 26.78 9.71 11.23
CA TRP A 196 25.48 9.33 11.79
C TRP A 196 24.49 10.50 11.87
N ASN A 197 24.97 11.72 12.07
CA ASN A 197 24.10 12.89 12.12
C ASN A 197 23.51 13.17 10.73
N ALA A 198 24.34 13.13 9.68
CA ALA A 198 23.87 13.26 8.31
C ALA A 198 22.88 12.15 7.92
N LEU A 199 23.05 10.92 8.44
CA LEU A 199 22.07 9.84 8.23
C LEU A 199 20.74 10.14 8.93
N VAL A 200 20.77 10.67 10.15
CA VAL A 200 19.56 11.07 10.87
C VAL A 200 18.84 12.19 10.13
N GLU A 201 19.56 13.20 9.66
CA GLU A 201 19.01 14.28 8.83
C GLU A 201 18.38 13.76 7.54
N PHE A 202 19.08 12.87 6.84
CA PHE A 202 18.53 12.20 5.65
C PHE A 202 17.24 11.47 5.98
N LYS A 203 17.22 10.67 7.05
CA LYS A 203 16.02 9.93 7.51
C LYS A 203 14.85 10.88 7.88
N LEU A 204 15.13 12.02 8.47
CA LEU A 204 14.09 13.00 8.85
C LEU A 204 13.53 13.75 7.65
N ARG A 205 14.31 13.88 6.60
CA ARG A 205 13.93 14.52 5.35
C ARG A 205 13.04 13.60 4.49
N TRP A 206 13.38 12.30 4.43
CA TRP A 206 12.77 11.27 3.57
C TRP A 206 11.82 10.35 4.33
#